data_8814317707dd29f6d057c9f15e022b55
#
_entry.id   8814317707dd29f6d057c9f15e022b55
#
_cell.length_a   1.000
_cell.length_b   1.000
_cell.length_c   1.000
_cell.angle_alpha   90.00
_cell.angle_beta   90.00
_cell.angle_gamma   90.00
#
_symmetry.space_group_name_H-M   'P 1'
#
loop_
_entity.id
_entity.type
_entity.pdbx_description
1 polymer ?
#
loop_
_entity_poly.entity_id
_entity_poly.type
_entity_poly.pdbx_seq_one_letter_code
_entity_poly.pdbx_strand_id
1 'polypeptide(L)'
;MCAVVLVEGITDRLAVEAVAAKLGRDLAADGVKVVPIGGAQAIRRAAAEHEGERVVGLCDAGEERWFRRVLGDATYVCTADLEDELIRALGAGGVEEIVAAQGELETFRNFQNQPAWRGRPVEAQLRRWLQNGGRYLRYPPLLIAELEPDELPRPLAGVLERV
;
A
#
# COMPACT_ATOMS: atom_id res chain seq x y z
N MET A 1 7.93 -3.82 23.77
CA MET A 1 8.64 -4.70 22.80
C MET A 1 8.61 -3.97 21.47
N CYS A 2 9.76 -3.78 20.85
CA CYS A 2 9.82 -3.13 19.53
C CYS A 2 9.30 -4.07 18.44
N ALA A 3 8.58 -3.51 17.49
CA ALA A 3 8.10 -4.24 16.33
C ALA A 3 8.51 -3.53 15.04
N VAL A 4 8.68 -4.30 13.98
CA VAL A 4 9.10 -3.79 12.67
C VAL A 4 8.20 -4.34 11.59
N VAL A 5 7.71 -3.44 10.75
CA VAL A 5 6.98 -3.74 9.53
C VAL A 5 7.94 -3.57 8.37
N LEU A 6 8.33 -4.66 7.72
CA LEU A 6 9.14 -4.62 6.51
C LEU A 6 8.24 -4.50 5.30
N VAL A 7 8.50 -3.51 4.47
CA VAL A 7 7.74 -3.24 3.23
C VAL A 7 8.70 -3.11 2.06
N GLU A 8 8.20 -3.30 0.83
CA GLU A 8 9.07 -3.25 -0.35
C GLU A 8 9.64 -1.87 -0.59
N GLY A 9 8.80 -0.84 -0.51
CA GLY A 9 9.18 0.52 -0.87
C GLY A 9 8.51 1.61 -0.06
N ILE A 10 8.81 2.84 -0.43
CA ILE A 10 8.32 4.04 0.25
C ILE A 10 6.79 4.19 0.15
N THR A 11 6.19 3.77 -0.95
CA THR A 11 4.73 3.84 -1.14
C THR A 11 3.98 3.00 -0.12
N ASP A 12 4.46 1.77 0.10
CA ASP A 12 3.90 0.86 1.10
C ASP A 12 4.05 1.42 2.52
N ARG A 13 5.21 2.01 2.80
CA ARG A 13 5.45 2.69 4.09
C ARG A 13 4.43 3.80 4.32
N LEU A 14 4.25 4.69 3.35
CA LEU A 14 3.28 5.78 3.45
C LEU A 14 1.85 5.26 3.65
N ALA A 15 1.50 4.15 3.00
CA ALA A 15 0.19 3.52 3.17
C ALA A 15 0.01 2.94 4.58
N VAL A 16 0.98 2.21 5.10
CA VAL A 16 0.93 1.66 6.47
C VAL A 16 0.83 2.79 7.50
N GLU A 17 1.63 3.84 7.35
CA GLU A 17 1.59 5.02 8.23
C GLU A 17 0.23 5.75 8.15
N ALA A 18 -0.36 5.87 6.95
CA ALA A 18 -1.67 6.48 6.76
C ALA A 18 -2.79 5.64 7.42
N VAL A 19 -2.73 4.31 7.30
CA VAL A 19 -3.67 3.42 7.98
C VAL A 19 -3.54 3.52 9.50
N ALA A 20 -2.31 3.57 10.02
CA ALA A 20 -2.07 3.77 11.45
C ALA A 20 -2.69 5.09 11.95
N ALA A 21 -2.47 6.18 11.22
CA ALA A 21 -3.07 7.48 11.54
C ALA A 21 -4.60 7.42 11.50
N LYS A 22 -5.19 6.75 10.51
CA LYS A 22 -6.65 6.55 10.40
C LYS A 22 -7.21 5.78 11.60
N LEU A 23 -6.45 4.82 12.12
CA LEU A 23 -6.80 4.05 13.32
C LEU A 23 -6.46 4.76 14.64
N GLY A 24 -5.96 5.97 14.58
CA GLY A 24 -5.56 6.75 15.77
C GLY A 24 -4.32 6.21 16.47
N ARG A 25 -3.46 5.45 15.77
CA ARG A 25 -2.24 4.89 16.33
C ARG A 25 -1.03 5.79 16.05
N ASP A 26 -0.22 5.99 17.05
CA ASP A 26 1.12 6.59 16.92
C ASP A 26 2.16 5.47 16.92
N LEU A 27 2.63 5.10 15.75
CA LEU A 27 3.58 3.98 15.59
C LEU A 27 4.87 4.22 16.35
N ALA A 28 5.35 5.45 16.43
CA ALA A 28 6.57 5.77 17.17
C ALA A 28 6.36 5.58 18.67
N ALA A 29 5.24 6.04 19.20
CA ALA A 29 4.87 5.84 20.61
C ALA A 29 4.63 4.34 20.93
N ASP A 30 4.08 3.59 19.96
CA ASP A 30 3.86 2.14 20.08
C ASP A 30 5.17 1.32 19.94
N GLY A 31 6.29 1.96 19.62
CA GLY A 31 7.57 1.27 19.37
C GLY A 31 7.60 0.50 18.07
N VAL A 32 6.80 0.90 17.08
CA VAL A 32 6.69 0.26 15.76
C VAL A 32 7.44 1.08 14.72
N LYS A 33 8.29 0.42 13.94
CA LYS A 33 8.99 1.01 12.80
C LYS A 33 8.46 0.41 11.49
N VAL A 34 8.29 1.24 10.47
CA VAL A 34 8.00 0.78 9.10
C VAL A 34 9.23 1.01 8.25
N VAL A 35 9.81 -0.07 7.74
CA VAL A 35 11.11 -0.05 7.07
C VAL A 35 10.99 -0.51 5.62
N PRO A 36 11.17 0.40 4.65
CA PRO A 36 11.30 0.03 3.24
C PRO A 36 12.62 -0.71 3.01
N ILE A 37 12.56 -1.87 2.38
CA ILE A 37 13.75 -2.73 2.21
C ILE A 37 14.42 -2.58 0.84
N GLY A 38 13.81 -1.85 -0.09
CA GLY A 38 14.39 -1.60 -1.42
C GLY A 38 14.26 -2.79 -2.38
N GLY A 39 13.24 -3.62 -2.21
CA GLY A 39 12.93 -4.77 -3.06
C GLY A 39 12.92 -6.09 -2.28
N ALA A 40 12.07 -7.02 -2.73
CA ALA A 40 11.78 -8.27 -2.01
C ALA A 40 13.01 -9.15 -1.75
N GLN A 41 14.03 -9.08 -2.59
CA GLN A 41 15.25 -9.87 -2.42
C GLN A 41 16.07 -9.48 -1.16
N ALA A 42 15.85 -8.25 -0.66
CA ALA A 42 16.52 -7.77 0.55
C ALA A 42 15.89 -8.29 1.85
N ILE A 43 14.74 -8.98 1.79
CA ILE A 43 13.95 -9.39 2.96
C ILE A 43 14.77 -10.19 3.99
N ARG A 44 15.62 -11.12 3.54
CA ARG A 44 16.44 -11.93 4.44
C ARG A 44 17.42 -11.09 5.25
N ARG A 45 18.10 -10.15 4.59
CA ARG A 45 19.03 -9.23 5.25
C ARG A 45 18.29 -8.32 6.21
N ALA A 46 17.20 -7.71 5.75
CA ALA A 46 16.40 -6.81 6.56
C ALA A 46 15.84 -7.50 7.81
N ALA A 47 15.34 -8.73 7.69
CA ALA A 47 14.87 -9.49 8.83
C ALA A 47 15.99 -9.81 9.84
N ALA A 48 17.21 -10.12 9.36
CA ALA A 48 18.36 -10.38 10.22
C ALA A 48 18.82 -9.11 10.98
N GLU A 49 18.71 -7.93 10.37
CA GLU A 49 19.02 -6.65 11.02
C GLU A 49 18.08 -6.32 12.20
N HIS A 50 16.93 -7.00 12.26
CA HIS A 50 15.91 -6.85 13.30
C HIS A 50 15.72 -8.13 14.15
N GLU A 51 16.77 -8.93 14.27
CA GLU A 51 16.75 -10.13 15.11
C GLU A 51 16.43 -9.76 16.55
N GLY A 52 15.45 -10.47 17.14
CA GLY A 52 14.98 -10.19 18.50
C GLY A 52 13.81 -9.20 18.59
N GLU A 53 13.47 -8.51 17.49
CA GLU A 53 12.26 -7.71 17.39
C GLU A 53 11.10 -8.55 16.83
N ARG A 54 9.86 -8.08 17.01
CA ARG A 54 8.71 -8.66 16.30
C ARG A 54 8.72 -8.15 14.87
N VAL A 55 8.95 -9.02 13.90
CA VAL A 55 9.01 -8.65 12.49
C VAL A 55 7.80 -9.16 11.75
N VAL A 56 7.13 -8.29 11.00
CA VAL A 56 6.07 -8.62 10.05
C VAL A 56 6.40 -8.03 8.69
N GLY A 57 5.81 -8.56 7.63
CA GLY A 57 6.07 -8.08 6.26
C GLY A 57 4.79 -7.81 5.50
N LEU A 58 4.83 -6.78 4.65
CA LEU A 58 3.79 -6.47 3.67
C LEU A 58 4.43 -6.46 2.28
N CYS A 59 3.84 -7.19 1.35
CA CYS A 59 4.33 -7.29 -0.02
C CYS A 59 3.20 -7.46 -1.04
N ASP A 60 3.53 -7.29 -2.30
CA ASP A 60 2.66 -7.60 -3.42
C ASP A 60 2.64 -9.11 -3.70
N ALA A 61 1.62 -9.57 -4.43
CA ALA A 61 1.47 -10.99 -4.77
C ALA A 61 2.69 -11.56 -5.51
N GLY A 62 3.32 -10.77 -6.37
CA GLY A 62 4.52 -11.18 -7.11
C GLY A 62 5.73 -11.49 -6.22
N GLU A 63 5.76 -10.93 -5.02
CA GLU A 63 6.89 -10.99 -4.10
C GLU A 63 6.63 -11.93 -2.90
N GLU A 64 5.42 -12.46 -2.80
CA GLU A 64 4.96 -13.29 -1.67
C GLU A 64 5.93 -14.42 -1.32
N ARG A 65 6.45 -15.13 -2.32
CA ARG A 65 7.35 -16.27 -2.09
C ARG A 65 8.63 -15.88 -1.33
N TRP A 66 9.16 -14.67 -1.57
CA TRP A 66 10.37 -14.18 -0.91
C TRP A 66 10.10 -13.86 0.55
N PHE A 67 9.01 -13.13 0.81
CA PHE A 67 8.58 -12.77 2.16
C PHE A 67 8.21 -13.99 2.98
N ARG A 68 7.38 -14.89 2.45
CA ARG A 68 6.95 -16.10 3.18
C ARG A 68 8.09 -17.06 3.49
N ARG A 69 9.11 -17.13 2.64
CA ARG A 69 10.29 -17.96 2.92
C ARG A 69 11.04 -17.50 4.17
N VAL A 70 10.99 -16.20 4.48
CA VAL A 70 11.72 -15.61 5.61
C VAL A 70 10.82 -15.41 6.82
N LEU A 71 9.61 -14.89 6.63
CA LEU A 71 8.70 -14.47 7.68
C LEU A 71 7.52 -15.42 7.91
N GLY A 72 7.31 -16.42 7.04
CA GLY A 72 6.20 -17.37 7.17
C GLY A 72 4.84 -16.66 7.24
N ASP A 73 4.06 -17.00 8.29
CA ASP A 73 2.72 -16.47 8.53
C ASP A 73 2.70 -15.00 8.98
N ALA A 74 3.85 -14.40 9.26
CA ALA A 74 3.97 -12.97 9.51
C ALA A 74 4.05 -12.15 8.21
N THR A 75 3.68 -12.74 7.08
CA THR A 75 3.62 -12.10 5.76
C THR A 75 2.18 -11.76 5.41
N TYR A 76 1.96 -10.50 5.08
CA TYR A 76 0.68 -9.97 4.57
C TYR A 76 0.86 -9.60 3.10
N VAL A 77 -0.11 -9.99 2.28
CA VAL A 77 0.04 -9.94 0.82
C VAL A 77 -1.11 -9.16 0.20
N CYS A 78 -0.80 -8.12 -0.56
CA CYS A 78 -1.76 -7.46 -1.44
C CYS A 78 -2.11 -8.40 -2.60
N THR A 79 -3.40 -8.51 -2.96
CA THR A 79 -3.87 -9.46 -3.98
C THR A 79 -3.19 -9.26 -5.34
N ALA A 80 -2.95 -8.03 -5.73
CA ALA A 80 -2.12 -7.65 -6.86
C ALA A 80 -1.02 -6.70 -6.40
N ASP A 81 -1.38 -5.48 -6.07
CA ASP A 81 -0.52 -4.45 -5.49
C ASP A 81 -1.34 -3.50 -4.60
N LEU A 82 -0.67 -2.50 -4.04
CA LEU A 82 -1.28 -1.51 -3.15
C LEU A 82 -2.40 -0.71 -3.83
N GLU A 83 -2.16 -0.23 -5.05
CA GLU A 83 -3.14 0.55 -5.80
C GLU A 83 -4.41 -0.25 -6.07
N ASP A 84 -4.28 -1.52 -6.45
CA ASP A 84 -5.41 -2.43 -6.64
C ASP A 84 -6.23 -2.59 -5.35
N GLU A 85 -5.58 -2.78 -4.22
CA GLU A 85 -6.26 -2.87 -2.92
C GLU A 85 -7.08 -1.61 -2.62
N LEU A 86 -6.51 -0.43 -2.83
CA LEU A 86 -7.17 0.84 -2.56
C LEU A 86 -8.32 1.13 -3.53
N ILE A 87 -8.14 0.83 -4.81
CA ILE A 87 -9.19 0.97 -5.83
C ILE A 87 -10.36 0.03 -5.50
N ARG A 88 -10.11 -1.20 -5.10
CA ARG A 88 -11.17 -2.14 -4.71
C ARG A 88 -11.90 -1.71 -3.45
N ALA A 89 -11.18 -1.14 -2.47
CA ALA A 89 -11.78 -0.66 -1.24
C ALA A 89 -12.71 0.54 -1.44
N LEU A 90 -12.31 1.52 -2.26
CA LEU A 90 -13.08 2.74 -2.54
C LEU A 90 -14.09 2.59 -3.68
N GLY A 91 -13.82 1.66 -4.61
CA GLY A 91 -14.46 1.64 -5.92
C GLY A 91 -13.93 2.71 -6.87
N ALA A 92 -14.06 2.48 -8.16
CA ALA A 92 -13.56 3.41 -9.19
C ALA A 92 -14.18 4.81 -9.04
N GLY A 93 -15.48 4.91 -8.77
CA GLY A 93 -16.16 6.19 -8.57
C GLY A 93 -15.59 6.97 -7.39
N GLY A 94 -15.33 6.32 -6.27
CA GLY A 94 -14.72 6.96 -5.08
C GLY A 94 -13.32 7.47 -5.37
N VAL A 95 -12.52 6.72 -6.11
CA VAL A 95 -11.18 7.16 -6.53
C VAL A 95 -11.27 8.36 -7.48
N GLU A 96 -12.18 8.34 -8.45
CA GLU A 96 -12.37 9.46 -9.38
C GLU A 96 -12.82 10.74 -8.67
N GLU A 97 -13.62 10.65 -7.62
CA GLU A 97 -14.00 11.81 -6.80
C GLU A 97 -12.77 12.47 -6.16
N ILE A 98 -11.86 11.65 -5.65
CA ILE A 98 -10.60 12.15 -5.07
C ILE A 98 -9.71 12.75 -6.14
N VAL A 99 -9.61 12.12 -7.31
CA VAL A 99 -8.88 12.65 -8.47
C VAL A 99 -9.43 14.02 -8.88
N ALA A 100 -10.76 14.16 -8.92
CA ALA A 100 -11.41 15.43 -9.20
C ALA A 100 -11.11 16.50 -8.14
N ALA A 101 -11.14 16.13 -6.86
CA ALA A 101 -10.79 17.02 -5.76
C ALA A 101 -9.33 17.51 -5.82
N GLN A 102 -8.42 16.70 -6.38
CA GLN A 102 -7.04 17.08 -6.64
C GLN A 102 -6.85 17.92 -7.91
N GLY A 103 -7.92 18.21 -8.66
CA GLY A 103 -7.84 18.96 -9.92
C GLY A 103 -7.24 18.16 -11.08
N GLU A 104 -7.20 16.85 -11.02
CA GLU A 104 -6.53 15.99 -12.00
C GLU A 104 -7.49 15.14 -12.86
N LEU A 105 -8.80 15.36 -12.76
CA LEU A 105 -9.77 14.56 -13.50
C LEU A 105 -9.58 14.67 -15.01
N GLU A 106 -9.31 15.86 -15.52
CA GLU A 106 -9.05 16.07 -16.95
C GLU A 106 -7.78 15.32 -17.39
N THR A 107 -6.73 15.36 -16.60
CA THR A 107 -5.49 14.60 -16.86
C THR A 107 -5.76 13.10 -16.91
N PHE A 108 -6.61 12.59 -16.03
CA PHE A 108 -7.02 11.19 -16.04
C PHE A 108 -7.87 10.88 -17.29
N ARG A 109 -8.83 11.72 -17.67
CA ARG A 109 -9.63 11.54 -18.89
C ARG A 109 -8.75 11.51 -20.16
N ASN A 110 -7.73 12.36 -20.21
CA ASN A 110 -6.77 12.35 -21.32
C ASN A 110 -5.98 11.03 -21.36
N PHE A 111 -5.59 10.50 -20.22
CA PHE A 111 -4.95 9.19 -20.13
C PHE A 111 -5.88 8.07 -20.65
N GLN A 112 -7.14 8.07 -20.25
CA GLN A 112 -8.14 7.08 -20.69
C GLN A 112 -8.34 7.08 -22.21
N ASN A 113 -8.17 8.22 -22.87
CA ASN A 113 -8.31 8.38 -24.31
C ASN A 113 -7.09 7.96 -25.12
N GLN A 114 -5.98 7.64 -24.47
CA GLN A 114 -4.78 7.14 -25.16
C GLN A 114 -5.08 5.79 -25.82
N PRO A 115 -4.55 5.52 -27.05
CA PRO A 115 -4.83 4.29 -27.77
C PRO A 115 -4.57 3.01 -26.97
N ALA A 116 -3.53 3.00 -26.14
CA ALA A 116 -3.17 1.85 -25.31
C ALA A 116 -4.16 1.58 -24.18
N TRP A 117 -4.95 2.58 -23.76
CA TRP A 117 -5.82 2.50 -22.59
C TRP A 117 -7.31 2.64 -22.92
N ARG A 118 -7.64 3.17 -24.08
CA ARG A 118 -9.02 3.33 -24.52
C ARG A 118 -9.78 2.00 -24.48
N GLY A 119 -10.96 2.01 -23.85
CA GLY A 119 -11.83 0.84 -23.75
C GLY A 119 -11.41 -0.22 -22.75
N ARG A 120 -10.32 -0.03 -22.02
CA ARG A 120 -9.94 -0.93 -20.92
C ARG A 120 -10.81 -0.65 -19.69
N PRO A 121 -10.95 -1.63 -18.75
CA PRO A 121 -11.66 -1.41 -17.50
C PRO A 121 -11.10 -0.20 -16.74
N VAL A 122 -12.00 0.60 -16.15
CA VAL A 122 -11.61 1.83 -15.44
C VAL A 122 -10.66 1.55 -14.27
N GLU A 123 -10.82 0.43 -13.59
CA GLU A 123 -9.94 0.01 -12.49
C GLU A 123 -8.50 -0.19 -12.97
N ALA A 124 -8.32 -0.82 -14.13
CA ALA A 124 -7.01 -1.01 -14.74
C ALA A 124 -6.39 0.33 -15.18
N GLN A 125 -7.20 1.22 -15.70
CA GLN A 125 -6.77 2.57 -16.08
C GLN A 125 -6.34 3.39 -14.86
N LEU A 126 -7.13 3.38 -13.79
CA LEU A 126 -6.81 4.05 -12.53
C LEU A 126 -5.54 3.50 -11.91
N ARG A 127 -5.42 2.18 -11.83
CA ARG A 127 -4.22 1.51 -11.28
C ARG A 127 -2.96 1.99 -12.01
N ARG A 128 -2.96 1.95 -13.32
CA ARG A 128 -1.80 2.39 -14.11
C ARG A 128 -1.53 3.89 -13.97
N TRP A 129 -2.58 4.70 -14.00
CA TRP A 129 -2.45 6.15 -13.89
C TRP A 129 -1.91 6.58 -12.52
N LEU A 130 -2.37 5.95 -11.43
CA LEU A 130 -1.89 6.21 -10.08
C LEU A 130 -0.42 5.83 -9.89
N GLN A 131 0.08 4.84 -10.61
CA GLN A 131 1.48 4.40 -10.54
C GLN A 131 2.47 5.34 -11.20
N ASN A 132 2.01 6.34 -11.95
CA ASN A 132 2.84 7.23 -12.74
C ASN A 132 2.91 8.65 -12.17
N GLY A 133 3.95 9.39 -12.55
CA GLY A 133 4.04 10.84 -12.37
C GLY A 133 4.05 11.31 -10.92
N GLY A 134 4.61 10.56 -10.00
CA GLY A 134 4.65 10.92 -8.58
C GLY A 134 3.33 10.69 -7.83
N ARG A 135 2.26 10.25 -8.52
CA ARG A 135 0.96 9.94 -7.91
C ARG A 135 1.05 8.78 -6.93
N TYR A 136 1.93 7.82 -7.19
CA TYR A 136 2.19 6.68 -6.30
C TYR A 136 2.64 7.10 -4.89
N LEU A 137 3.21 8.28 -4.72
CA LEU A 137 3.56 8.84 -3.41
C LEU A 137 2.41 9.63 -2.78
N ARG A 138 1.66 10.36 -3.59
CA ARG A 138 0.68 11.34 -3.13
C ARG A 138 -0.70 10.74 -2.88
N TYR A 139 -1.17 9.84 -3.74
CA TYR A 139 -2.53 9.32 -3.68
C TYR A 139 -2.80 8.31 -2.57
N PRO A 140 -1.93 7.35 -2.24
CA PRO A 140 -2.27 6.35 -1.22
C PRO A 140 -2.74 6.94 0.11
N PRO A 141 -2.08 7.95 0.71
CA PRO A 141 -2.59 8.58 1.91
C PRO A 141 -3.95 9.27 1.74
N LEU A 142 -4.19 9.90 0.58
CA LEU A 142 -5.46 10.55 0.27
C LEU A 142 -6.60 9.55 0.15
N LEU A 143 -6.37 8.42 -0.52
CA LEU A 143 -7.35 7.35 -0.68
C LEU A 143 -7.67 6.69 0.66
N ILE A 144 -6.67 6.41 1.47
CA ILE A 144 -6.84 5.81 2.80
C ILE A 144 -7.63 6.73 3.72
N ALA A 145 -7.42 8.05 3.65
CA ALA A 145 -8.12 9.02 4.46
C ALA A 145 -9.65 8.99 4.25
N GLU A 146 -10.12 8.61 3.07
CA GLU A 146 -11.54 8.52 2.72
C GLU A 146 -12.19 7.18 3.11
N LEU A 147 -11.40 6.17 3.49
CA LEU A 147 -11.93 4.88 3.93
C LEU A 147 -12.38 4.92 5.39
N GLU A 148 -13.48 4.24 5.70
CA GLU A 148 -13.80 3.94 7.09
C GLU A 148 -12.90 2.82 7.63
N PRO A 149 -12.71 2.70 8.95
CA PRO A 149 -11.83 1.67 9.52
C PRO A 149 -12.15 0.23 9.09
N ASP A 150 -13.42 -0.11 8.89
CA ASP A 150 -13.87 -1.43 8.45
C ASP A 150 -13.73 -1.66 6.93
N GLU A 151 -13.46 -0.60 6.17
CA GLU A 151 -13.20 -0.64 4.74
C GLU A 151 -11.71 -0.77 4.40
N LEU A 152 -10.83 -0.64 5.38
CA LEU A 152 -9.39 -0.71 5.16
C LEU A 152 -8.98 -2.06 4.54
N PRO A 153 -8.09 -2.07 3.54
CA PRO A 153 -7.60 -3.30 2.95
C PRO A 153 -7.02 -4.25 3.99
N ARG A 154 -7.46 -5.51 3.96
CA ARG A 154 -7.08 -6.55 4.94
C ARG A 154 -5.57 -6.68 5.12
N PRO A 155 -4.72 -6.67 4.06
CA PRO A 155 -3.28 -6.75 4.26
C PRO A 155 -2.71 -5.60 5.09
N LEU A 156 -3.19 -4.37 4.86
CA LEU A 156 -2.74 -3.18 5.58
C LEU A 156 -3.23 -3.18 7.03
N ALA A 157 -4.50 -3.49 7.26
CA ALA A 157 -5.05 -3.58 8.61
C ALA A 157 -4.38 -4.71 9.40
N GLY A 158 -4.24 -5.90 8.79
CA GLY A 158 -3.65 -7.07 9.41
C GLY A 158 -2.20 -6.89 9.86
N VAL A 159 -1.40 -6.17 9.08
CA VAL A 159 -0.02 -5.80 9.48
C VAL A 159 -0.04 -5.06 10.81
N LEU A 160 -0.94 -4.08 10.96
CA LEU A 160 -1.03 -3.26 12.17
C LEU A 160 -1.65 -3.99 13.35
N GLU A 161 -2.53 -4.94 13.11
CA GLU A 161 -3.07 -5.82 14.18
C GLU A 161 -2.01 -6.76 14.77
N ARG A 162 -0.95 -7.04 14.00
CA ARG A 162 0.10 -7.97 14.38
C ARG A 162 1.23 -7.33 15.19
N VAL A 163 1.38 -6.01 15.13
CA VAL A 163 2.46 -5.25 15.78
C VAL A 163 1.99 -4.37 16.94
#